data_8513140c5c82a3ad3bb3524bbc03553c
#
_entry.id   8513140c5c82a3ad3bb3524bbc03553c
#
_cell.length_a   1.000
_cell.length_b   1.000
_cell.length_c   1.000
_cell.angle_alpha   90.00
_cell.angle_beta   90.00
_cell.angle_gamma   90.00
#
_symmetry.space_group_name_H-M   'P 1'
#
loop_
_entity.id
_entity.type
_entity.pdbx_description
1 polymer ?
#
loop_
_entity_poly.entity_id
_entity_poly.type
_entity_poly.pdbx_seq_one_letter_code
_entity_poly.pdbx_strand_id
1 'polypeptide(L)'
;MRTNVYKEKILDLLKKSHLLSIPAIQEKIPKADFSTIFRNLQNLCTAGVVRKVTISKDSILYEMAEPNHRHDHFVCTDCGTIESIHLPKKIISKGTVDDVLVRGTCGDCVK
;
A
#
# COMPACT_ATOMS: atom_id res chain seq x y z
N MET A 1 -22.19 15.08 -4.57
CA MET A 1 -20.80 15.17 -5.00
C MET A 1 -20.45 14.02 -5.88
N ARG A 2 -20.03 14.32 -7.05
CA ARG A 2 -19.80 13.28 -8.04
C ARG A 2 -18.56 12.44 -7.79
N THR A 3 -17.60 12.99 -7.08
CA THR A 3 -16.32 12.33 -6.89
C THR A 3 -16.40 11.17 -5.93
N ASN A 4 -17.47 11.07 -5.16
CA ASN A 4 -17.53 10.07 -4.11
C ASN A 4 -17.75 8.66 -4.62
N VAL A 5 -18.25 8.53 -5.85
CA VAL A 5 -18.47 7.21 -6.43
C VAL A 5 -17.15 6.45 -6.55
N TYR A 6 -16.14 7.10 -7.08
CA TYR A 6 -14.85 6.44 -7.24
C TYR A 6 -14.15 6.23 -5.91
N LYS A 7 -14.31 7.17 -4.98
CA LYS A 7 -13.73 7.03 -3.67
C LYS A 7 -14.17 5.73 -3.00
N GLU A 8 -15.46 5.45 -3.02
CA GLU A 8 -15.98 4.24 -2.39
C GLU A 8 -15.51 2.98 -3.10
N LYS A 9 -15.45 3.03 -4.43
CA LYS A 9 -14.96 1.89 -5.18
C LYS A 9 -13.50 1.59 -4.88
N ILE A 10 -12.70 2.63 -4.75
CA ILE A 10 -11.30 2.46 -4.40
C ILE A 10 -11.15 1.85 -3.02
N LEU A 11 -11.93 2.34 -2.06
CA LEU A 11 -11.88 1.81 -0.71
C LEU A 11 -12.30 0.34 -0.67
N ASP A 12 -13.33 -0.02 -1.42
CA ASP A 12 -13.75 -1.43 -1.49
C ASP A 12 -12.65 -2.31 -2.04
N LEU A 13 -11.97 -1.85 -3.07
CA LEU A 13 -10.86 -2.60 -3.66
C LEU A 13 -9.72 -2.79 -2.68
N LEU A 14 -9.39 -1.75 -1.94
CA LEU A 14 -8.30 -1.82 -0.97
C LEU A 14 -8.65 -2.70 0.22
N LYS A 15 -9.93 -2.79 0.56
CA LYS A 15 -10.36 -3.70 1.62
C LYS A 15 -10.25 -5.15 1.21
N LYS A 16 -10.49 -5.43 -0.07
CA LYS A 16 -10.44 -6.80 -0.58
C LYS A 16 -9.02 -7.22 -0.94
N SER A 17 -8.27 -6.31 -1.51
CA SER A 17 -6.90 -6.58 -1.94
C SER A 17 -5.97 -5.78 -1.07
N HIS A 18 -5.05 -6.44 -0.43
CA HIS A 18 -4.23 -5.84 0.61
C HIS A 18 -3.42 -4.64 0.12
N LEU A 19 -2.78 -4.76 -1.00
CA LEU A 19 -1.94 -3.70 -1.58
C LEU A 19 -2.25 -3.57 -3.06
N LEU A 20 -2.47 -2.35 -3.51
CA LEU A 20 -2.76 -2.10 -4.92
C LEU A 20 -2.01 -0.89 -5.42
N SER A 21 -1.50 -1.00 -6.65
CA SER A 21 -0.94 0.14 -7.36
C SER A 21 -2.07 0.88 -8.09
N ILE A 22 -1.77 2.09 -8.57
CA ILE A 22 -2.77 2.84 -9.35
C ILE A 22 -3.15 2.09 -10.62
N PRO A 23 -2.20 1.54 -11.41
CA PRO A 23 -2.61 0.76 -12.57
C PRO A 23 -3.50 -0.44 -12.23
N ALA A 24 -3.25 -1.11 -11.11
CA ALA A 24 -4.09 -2.21 -10.70
C ALA A 24 -5.50 -1.75 -10.36
N ILE A 25 -5.62 -0.61 -9.70
CA ILE A 25 -6.92 -0.02 -9.39
C ILE A 25 -7.63 0.37 -10.69
N GLN A 26 -6.89 0.95 -11.62
CA GLN A 26 -7.45 1.40 -12.89
C GLN A 26 -8.03 0.23 -13.70
N GLU A 27 -7.39 -0.92 -13.63
CA GLU A 27 -7.93 -2.11 -14.30
C GLU A 27 -9.31 -2.49 -13.76
N LYS A 28 -9.53 -2.28 -12.48
CA LYS A 28 -10.81 -2.62 -11.85
C LYS A 28 -11.85 -1.53 -12.00
N ILE A 29 -11.42 -0.31 -12.25
CA ILE A 29 -12.32 0.83 -12.44
C ILE A 29 -11.94 1.52 -13.75
N PRO A 30 -12.23 0.89 -14.89
CA PRO A 30 -11.73 1.42 -16.17
C PRO A 30 -12.30 2.77 -16.56
N LYS A 31 -13.43 3.16 -15.97
CA LYS A 31 -14.02 4.46 -16.28
C LYS A 31 -13.32 5.62 -15.61
N ALA A 32 -12.52 5.34 -14.59
CA ALA A 32 -11.75 6.38 -13.92
C ALA A 32 -10.38 6.48 -14.56
N ASP A 33 -9.95 7.71 -14.88
CA ASP A 33 -8.63 7.89 -15.42
C ASP A 33 -7.60 7.95 -14.28
N PHE A 34 -6.33 7.95 -14.67
CA PHE A 34 -5.23 7.95 -13.72
C PHE A 34 -5.34 9.14 -12.75
N SER A 35 -5.61 10.32 -13.28
CA SER A 35 -5.67 11.53 -12.46
C SER A 35 -6.76 11.46 -11.41
N THR A 36 -7.90 10.91 -11.79
CA THR A 36 -9.01 10.76 -10.85
C THR A 36 -8.63 9.81 -9.71
N ILE A 37 -8.03 8.68 -10.05
CA ILE A 37 -7.63 7.70 -9.04
C ILE A 37 -6.54 8.29 -8.14
N PHE A 38 -5.55 8.92 -8.74
CA PHE A 38 -4.44 9.52 -8.00
C PHE A 38 -4.95 10.58 -7.01
N ARG A 39 -5.83 11.45 -7.47
CA ARG A 39 -6.38 12.51 -6.63
C ARG A 39 -7.18 11.95 -5.46
N ASN A 40 -8.00 10.94 -5.73
CA ASN A 40 -8.76 10.29 -4.66
C ASN A 40 -7.84 9.65 -3.64
N LEU A 41 -6.79 8.97 -4.10
CA LEU A 41 -5.84 8.34 -3.19
C LEU A 41 -5.09 9.38 -2.37
N GLN A 42 -4.71 10.50 -2.97
CA GLN A 42 -4.05 11.57 -2.22
C GLN A 42 -4.95 12.11 -1.12
N ASN A 43 -6.22 12.34 -1.45
CA ASN A 43 -7.16 12.84 -0.46
C ASN A 43 -7.36 11.83 0.67
N LEU A 44 -7.43 10.54 0.33
CA LEU A 44 -7.58 9.50 1.33
C LEU A 44 -6.34 9.36 2.21
N CYS A 45 -5.17 9.55 1.64
CA CYS A 45 -3.93 9.55 2.42
C CYS A 45 -3.88 10.74 3.37
N THR A 46 -4.27 11.91 2.90
CA THR A 46 -4.31 13.11 3.73
C THR A 46 -5.29 12.93 4.88
N ALA A 47 -6.41 12.26 4.61
CA ALA A 47 -7.41 12.01 5.65
C ALA A 47 -7.01 10.89 6.62
N GLY A 48 -5.91 10.18 6.34
CA GLY A 48 -5.48 9.10 7.19
C GLY A 48 -6.20 7.80 7.00
N VAL A 49 -6.96 7.66 5.92
CA VAL A 49 -7.75 6.45 5.64
C VAL A 49 -6.93 5.42 4.87
N VAL A 50 -6.01 5.88 4.05
CA VAL A 50 -5.20 5.05 3.19
C VAL A 50 -3.73 5.38 3.43
N ARG A 51 -2.87 4.40 3.30
CA ARG A 51 -1.43 4.57 3.43
C ARG A 51 -0.74 4.30 2.11
N LYS A 52 0.27 5.10 1.84
CA LYS A 52 1.11 4.93 0.68
C LYS A 52 2.34 4.11 1.08
N VAL A 53 2.61 3.05 0.34
CA VAL A 53 3.77 2.19 0.59
C VAL A 53 4.68 2.30 -0.62
N THR A 54 5.83 2.91 -0.43
CA THR A 54 6.79 3.10 -1.51
C THR A 54 7.79 1.94 -1.49
N ILE A 55 7.71 1.09 -2.51
CA ILE A 55 8.61 -0.06 -2.62
C ILE A 55 9.91 0.39 -3.28
N SER A 56 9.80 1.17 -4.35
CA SER A 56 10.95 1.72 -5.05
C SER A 56 10.48 3.00 -5.72
N LYS A 57 11.38 3.70 -6.42
CA LYS A 57 11.01 4.90 -7.13
C LYS A 57 9.87 4.69 -8.11
N ASP A 58 9.78 3.49 -8.71
CA ASP A 58 8.79 3.22 -9.73
C ASP A 58 7.64 2.35 -9.24
N SER A 59 7.65 1.99 -7.98
CA SER A 59 6.65 1.06 -7.46
C SER A 59 6.05 1.61 -6.18
N ILE A 60 4.87 2.18 -6.31
CA ILE A 60 4.13 2.76 -5.20
C ILE A 60 2.82 2.01 -5.08
N LEU A 61 2.54 1.53 -3.89
CA LEU A 61 1.31 0.79 -3.60
C LEU A 61 0.53 1.50 -2.51
N TYR A 62 -0.72 1.17 -2.41
CA TYR A 62 -1.62 1.78 -1.43
C TYR A 62 -2.33 0.68 -0.65
N GLU A 63 -2.60 0.95 0.61
CA GLU A 63 -3.34 0.02 1.47
C GLU A 63 -4.21 0.80 2.44
N MET A 64 -5.19 0.13 3.01
CA MET A 64 -6.00 0.74 4.06
C MET A 64 -5.13 1.00 5.27
N ALA A 65 -5.24 2.19 5.83
CA ALA A 65 -4.52 2.56 7.04
C ALA A 65 -5.39 2.22 8.23
N GLU A 66 -5.06 1.14 8.89
CA GLU A 66 -5.81 0.74 10.08
C GLU A 66 -4.98 1.04 11.32
N PRO A 67 -5.51 1.85 12.22
CA PRO A 67 -4.72 2.28 13.38
C PRO A 67 -4.21 1.12 14.23
N ASN A 68 -4.96 0.04 14.28
CA ASN A 68 -4.60 -1.10 15.13
C ASN A 68 -3.84 -2.17 14.38
N HIS A 69 -3.66 -2.01 13.08
CA HIS A 69 -2.94 -2.98 12.28
C HIS A 69 -1.82 -2.28 11.54
N ARG A 70 -0.66 -2.34 12.11
CA ARG A 70 0.52 -1.86 11.43
C ARG A 70 1.09 -3.01 10.64
N HIS A 71 1.33 -2.76 9.39
CA HIS A 71 1.87 -3.80 8.53
C HIS A 71 3.28 -3.42 8.13
N ASP A 72 4.22 -4.16 8.65
CA ASP A 72 5.55 -4.13 8.12
C ASP A 72 5.57 -5.07 6.92
N HIS A 73 6.41 -4.80 5.95
CA HIS A 73 6.38 -5.53 4.70
C HIS A 73 7.76 -6.06 4.36
N PHE A 74 7.78 -7.24 3.77
CA PHE A 74 8.98 -7.82 3.19
C PHE A 74 8.82 -7.85 1.68
N VAL A 75 9.82 -7.37 0.97
CA VAL A 75 9.82 -7.34 -0.49
C VAL A 75 10.98 -8.19 -1.00
N CYS A 76 10.67 -9.16 -1.84
CA CYS A 76 11.71 -9.94 -2.51
C CYS A 76 12.23 -9.15 -3.69
N THR A 77 13.54 -8.90 -3.72
CA THR A 77 14.12 -8.13 -4.81
C THR A 77 14.24 -8.93 -6.10
N ASP A 78 14.10 -10.25 -6.03
CA ASP A 78 14.18 -11.08 -7.22
C ASP A 78 12.84 -11.27 -7.90
N CYS A 79 11.82 -11.68 -7.18
CA CYS A 79 10.53 -11.99 -7.77
C CYS A 79 9.48 -10.91 -7.52
N GLY A 80 9.77 -9.94 -6.67
CA GLY A 80 8.83 -8.85 -6.40
C GLY A 80 7.70 -9.20 -5.45
N THR A 81 7.72 -10.37 -4.85
CA THR A 81 6.68 -10.76 -3.89
C THR A 81 6.72 -9.84 -2.69
N ILE A 82 5.54 -9.42 -2.24
CA ILE A 82 5.41 -8.56 -1.07
C ILE A 82 4.57 -9.30 -0.04
N GLU A 83 5.09 -9.39 1.17
CA GLU A 83 4.39 -10.06 2.26
C GLU A 83 4.35 -9.17 3.48
N SER A 84 3.28 -9.30 4.24
CA SER A 84 3.19 -8.62 5.53
C SER A 84 3.97 -9.42 6.56
N ILE A 85 4.74 -8.72 7.36
CA ILE A 85 5.52 -9.36 8.42
C ILE A 85 5.29 -8.61 9.71
N HIS A 86 5.61 -9.26 10.81
CA HIS A 86 5.55 -8.65 12.13
C HIS A 86 6.94 -8.53 12.69
N LEU A 87 7.34 -7.31 12.99
CA LEU A 87 8.63 -7.04 13.58
C LEU A 87 8.46 -6.47 14.97
N PRO A 88 9.41 -6.75 15.88
CA PRO A 88 9.37 -6.14 17.21
C PRO A 88 9.45 -4.62 17.09
N LYS A 89 8.65 -3.94 17.89
CA LYS A 89 8.58 -2.49 17.79
C LYS A 89 9.78 -1.78 18.39
N LYS A 90 10.67 -2.47 19.03
CA LYS A 90 11.83 -1.86 19.69
C LYS A 90 13.11 -1.96 18.90
N ILE A 91 13.00 -1.90 17.60
CA ILE A 91 14.18 -1.98 16.76
C ILE A 91 14.99 -0.69 16.83
N ILE A 92 14.30 0.43 16.95
CA ILE A 92 14.96 1.74 16.94
C ILE A 92 14.61 2.49 18.21
N SER A 93 15.64 2.96 18.90
CA SER A 93 15.44 3.67 20.16
C SER A 93 15.28 5.16 19.96
N LYS A 94 15.30 5.67 18.74
CA LYS A 94 15.31 7.10 18.51
C LYS A 94 13.93 7.71 18.31
N GLY A 95 12.90 6.93 18.37
CA GLY A 95 11.57 7.49 18.21
C GLY A 95 10.57 6.39 17.94
N THR A 96 9.39 6.82 17.49
CA THR A 96 8.31 5.91 17.17
C THR A 96 8.46 5.44 15.71
N VAL A 97 8.31 4.15 15.51
CA VAL A 97 8.38 3.58 14.17
C VAL A 97 6.96 3.34 13.68
N ASP A 98 6.61 3.95 12.55
CA ASP A 98 5.28 3.78 11.99
C ASP A 98 5.18 2.51 11.17
N ASP A 99 6.17 2.25 10.33
CA ASP A 99 6.20 1.03 9.55
C ASP A 99 7.64 0.74 9.13
N VAL A 100 7.87 -0.49 8.68
CA VAL A 100 9.20 -0.93 8.24
C VAL A 100 9.05 -1.68 6.94
N LEU A 101 9.95 -1.39 6.01
CA LEU A 101 10.04 -2.12 4.77
C LEU A 101 11.36 -2.87 4.74
N VAL A 102 11.29 -4.19 4.63
CA VAL A 102 12.47 -5.05 4.60
C VAL A 102 12.65 -5.58 3.18
N ARG A 103 13.84 -5.43 2.65
CA ARG A 103 14.16 -5.93 1.32
C ARG A 103 15.07 -7.14 1.46
N GLY A 104 14.84 -8.13 0.65
CA GLY A 104 15.66 -9.32 0.69
C GLY A 104 15.28 -10.29 -0.40
N THR A 105 15.64 -11.54 -0.21
CA THR A 105 15.31 -12.61 -1.14
C THR A 105 14.40 -13.60 -0.45
N CYS A 106 13.24 -13.88 -1.04
CA CYS A 106 12.28 -14.78 -0.40
C CYS A 106 12.79 -16.23 -0.44
N GLY A 107 12.13 -17.09 0.36
CA GLY A 107 12.56 -18.48 0.48
C GLY A 107 12.59 -19.23 -0.85
N ASP A 108 11.70 -18.87 -1.77
CA ASP A 108 11.67 -19.53 -3.07
C ASP A 108 12.80 -19.08 -3.98
N CYS A 109 13.29 -17.88 -3.80
CA CYS A 109 14.38 -17.35 -4.62
C CYS A 109 15.75 -17.64 -4.06
N VAL A 110 15.85 -17.87 -2.77
CA VAL A 110 17.10 -18.25 -2.12
C VAL A 110 17.35 -19.73 -2.38
N LYS A 111 18.37 -20.04 -3.09
CA LYS A 111 18.69 -21.45 -3.35
C LYS A 111 20.17 -21.72 -3.22
#